data_91527dcde2ecafd575a4368f5a87471e
#
_entry.id   91527dcde2ecafd575a4368f5a87471e
#
_cell.length_a   1.000
_cell.length_b   1.000
_cell.length_c   1.000
_cell.angle_alpha   90.00
_cell.angle_beta   90.00
_cell.angle_gamma   90.00
#
_symmetry.space_group_name_H-M   'P 1'
#
loop_
_entity.id
_entity.type
_entity.pdbx_description
1 polymer ?
#
loop_
_entity_poly.entity_id
_entity_poly.type
_entity_poly.pdbx_seq_one_letter_code
_entity_poly.pdbx_strand_id
1 'polypeptide(L)'
;MSKGNYISFCGKRAFNILDETLKQEILTKLHKNYYITIKDKNFYILNSKNIKYIEKNPHILSVKSIGSLYYLFLTIIDGRKYSLFIDKKIKEGHKFPRIISVIYRFDDSVFNDTVFDGELLRDEDDNWLYIINNLLLYQGELYKNKNIVQKLGKVYQIL
;
A
#
# COMPACT_ATOMS: atom_id res chain seq x y z
N MET A 1 23.39 5.29 -9.65
CA MET A 1 22.42 6.02 -8.79
C MET A 1 21.11 6.08 -9.54
N SER A 2 20.00 5.70 -8.91
CA SER A 2 18.68 5.82 -9.53
C SER A 2 18.33 7.29 -9.77
N LYS A 3 17.75 7.60 -10.93
CA LYS A 3 17.30 8.95 -11.26
C LYS A 3 16.08 9.32 -10.39
N GLY A 4 16.17 10.44 -9.67
CA GLY A 4 15.10 10.91 -8.79
C GLY A 4 15.45 12.24 -8.12
N ASN A 5 14.53 12.74 -7.31
CA ASN A 5 14.71 13.99 -6.56
C ASN A 5 14.18 13.88 -5.13
N TYR A 6 14.81 14.61 -4.22
CA TYR A 6 14.31 14.75 -2.86
C TYR A 6 13.09 15.67 -2.82
N ILE A 7 12.11 15.25 -2.03
CA ILE A 7 10.85 15.97 -1.82
C ILE A 7 10.49 15.97 -0.32
N SER A 8 9.57 16.84 0.07
CA SER A 8 8.84 16.68 1.33
C SER A 8 7.63 15.78 1.08
N PHE A 9 7.51 14.72 1.87
CA PHE A 9 6.37 13.80 1.84
C PHE A 9 5.95 13.47 3.27
N CYS A 10 4.73 13.85 3.63
CA CYS A 10 4.20 13.66 4.99
C CYS A 10 5.10 14.26 6.07
N GLY A 11 5.59 15.47 5.85
CA GLY A 11 6.49 16.17 6.79
C GLY A 11 7.90 15.59 6.89
N LYS A 12 8.23 14.56 6.12
CA LYS A 12 9.55 13.91 6.12
C LYS A 12 10.27 14.11 4.79
N ARG A 13 11.61 14.11 4.85
CA ARG A 13 12.42 14.04 3.64
C ARG A 13 12.26 12.68 3.00
N ALA A 14 11.89 12.65 1.73
CA ALA A 14 11.67 11.45 0.94
C ALA A 14 12.32 11.56 -0.44
N PHE A 15 12.49 10.44 -1.12
CA PHE A 15 13.05 10.38 -2.46
C PHE A 15 11.97 9.94 -3.47
N ASN A 16 11.62 10.83 -4.39
CA ASN A 16 10.71 10.52 -5.48
C ASN A 16 11.48 9.85 -6.60
N ILE A 17 11.15 8.59 -6.89
CA ILE A 17 11.81 7.79 -7.92
C ILE A 17 11.32 8.26 -9.29
N LEU A 18 12.21 8.77 -10.12
CA LEU A 18 11.92 9.16 -11.51
C LEU A 18 12.46 8.15 -12.52
N ASP A 19 13.34 7.25 -12.10
CA ASP A 19 13.91 6.20 -12.93
C ASP A 19 12.83 5.20 -13.35
N GLU A 20 12.51 5.20 -14.65
CA GLU A 20 11.47 4.32 -15.19
C GLU A 20 11.87 2.84 -15.15
N THR A 21 13.17 2.53 -15.27
CA THR A 21 13.66 1.15 -15.18
C THR A 21 13.44 0.59 -13.80
N LEU A 22 13.79 1.37 -12.75
CA LEU A 22 13.55 0.97 -11.37
C LEU A 22 12.06 0.88 -11.05
N LYS A 23 11.24 1.82 -11.54
CA LYS A 23 9.76 1.72 -11.39
C LYS A 23 9.22 0.45 -12.03
N GLN A 24 9.67 0.14 -13.26
CA GLN A 24 9.26 -1.07 -13.96
C GLN A 24 9.66 -2.32 -13.18
N GLU A 25 10.86 -2.36 -12.61
CA GLU A 25 11.34 -3.47 -11.80
C GLU A 25 10.47 -3.69 -10.55
N ILE A 26 10.21 -2.62 -9.79
CA ILE A 26 9.34 -2.64 -8.59
C ILE A 26 7.95 -3.17 -8.94
N LEU A 27 7.32 -2.63 -9.98
CA LEU A 27 5.98 -3.03 -10.39
C LEU A 27 5.94 -4.44 -10.98
N THR A 28 6.99 -4.83 -11.70
CA THR A 28 7.14 -6.18 -12.23
C THR A 28 7.27 -7.20 -11.09
N LYS A 29 8.06 -6.88 -10.06
CA LYS A 29 8.18 -7.73 -8.86
C LYS A 29 6.82 -7.94 -8.18
N LEU A 30 6.05 -6.87 -7.99
CA LEU A 30 4.69 -6.96 -7.42
C LEU A 30 3.74 -7.79 -8.29
N HIS A 31 3.77 -7.58 -9.60
CA HIS A 31 2.84 -8.25 -10.52
C HIS A 31 3.22 -9.70 -10.81
N LYS A 32 4.47 -9.97 -11.21
CA LYS A 32 4.89 -11.32 -11.61
C LYS A 32 4.99 -12.28 -10.44
N ASN A 33 5.52 -11.83 -9.30
CA ASN A 33 5.73 -12.73 -8.17
C ASN A 33 4.49 -12.87 -7.30
N TYR A 34 3.66 -11.80 -7.21
CA TYR A 34 2.58 -11.74 -6.22
C TYR A 34 1.19 -11.44 -6.82
N TYR A 35 1.10 -11.22 -8.13
CA TYR A 35 -0.16 -10.86 -8.81
C TYR A 35 -0.84 -9.61 -8.23
N ILE A 36 -0.05 -8.71 -7.62
CA ILE A 36 -0.52 -7.42 -7.12
C ILE A 36 -0.41 -6.40 -8.24
N THR A 37 -1.53 -5.80 -8.61
CA THR A 37 -1.61 -4.78 -9.67
C THR A 37 -2.03 -3.44 -9.09
N ILE A 38 -1.64 -2.35 -9.76
CA ILE A 38 -2.12 -1.02 -9.43
C ILE A 38 -3.56 -0.90 -9.91
N LYS A 39 -4.50 -0.88 -8.96
CA LYS A 39 -5.93 -0.75 -9.24
C LYS A 39 -6.57 0.15 -8.19
N ASP A 40 -7.50 0.98 -8.64
CA ASP A 40 -8.42 1.66 -7.72
C ASP A 40 -9.29 0.65 -6.99
N LYS A 41 -9.66 0.96 -5.76
CA LYS A 41 -10.66 0.16 -5.03
C LYS A 41 -12.01 0.30 -5.71
N ASN A 42 -12.62 -0.83 -6.07
CA ASN A 42 -14.02 -0.85 -6.44
C ASN A 42 -14.87 -0.82 -5.16
N PHE A 43 -15.69 0.20 -5.04
CA PHE A 43 -16.67 0.32 -3.97
C PHE A 43 -18.04 -0.08 -4.50
N TYR A 44 -18.74 -0.93 -3.76
CA TYR A 44 -20.13 -1.22 -4.01
C TYR A 44 -20.98 -0.40 -3.05
N ILE A 45 -21.84 0.45 -3.58
CA ILE A 45 -22.80 1.20 -2.77
C ILE A 45 -23.89 0.21 -2.32
N LEU A 46 -24.15 0.17 -1.00
CA LEU A 46 -25.21 -0.65 -0.43
C LEU A 46 -26.57 -0.14 -0.93
N ASN A 47 -27.38 -1.06 -1.44
CA ASN A 47 -28.74 -0.79 -1.92
C ASN A 47 -29.64 -2.01 -1.70
N SER A 48 -30.94 -1.88 -2.01
CA SER A 48 -31.94 -2.95 -1.82
C SER A 48 -31.63 -4.26 -2.56
N LYS A 49 -30.84 -4.22 -3.64
CA LYS A 49 -30.48 -5.41 -4.42
C LYS A 49 -29.32 -6.21 -3.80
N ASN A 50 -28.41 -5.54 -3.10
CA ASN A 50 -27.20 -6.17 -2.57
C ASN A 50 -27.17 -6.30 -1.03
N ILE A 51 -28.13 -5.71 -0.31
CA ILE A 51 -28.23 -5.79 1.16
C ILE A 51 -28.31 -7.23 1.67
N LYS A 52 -28.91 -8.12 0.91
CA LYS A 52 -29.00 -9.56 1.21
C LYS A 52 -27.65 -10.26 1.36
N TYR A 53 -26.56 -9.69 0.78
CA TYR A 53 -25.21 -10.24 0.94
C TYR A 53 -24.63 -9.95 2.31
N ILE A 54 -25.04 -8.85 2.97
CA ILE A 54 -24.66 -8.53 4.35
C ILE A 54 -25.32 -9.52 5.32
N GLU A 55 -26.58 -9.87 5.09
CA GLU A 55 -27.31 -10.81 5.94
C GLU A 55 -26.73 -12.23 5.92
N LYS A 56 -26.13 -12.62 4.79
CA LYS A 56 -25.64 -13.99 4.55
C LYS A 56 -24.19 -14.22 4.93
N ASN A 57 -23.40 -13.18 5.10
CA ASN A 57 -21.96 -13.29 5.30
C ASN A 57 -21.51 -12.43 6.49
N PRO A 58 -20.47 -12.85 7.24
CA PRO A 58 -19.87 -12.01 8.26
C PRO A 58 -19.29 -10.73 7.63
N HIS A 59 -19.57 -9.60 8.24
CA HIS A 59 -19.08 -8.29 7.79
C HIS A 59 -18.42 -7.53 8.94
N ILE A 60 -17.51 -6.66 8.58
CA ILE A 60 -16.92 -5.67 9.50
C ILE A 60 -17.40 -4.29 9.08
N LEU A 61 -17.91 -3.54 10.04
CA LEU A 61 -18.23 -2.14 9.87
C LEU A 61 -16.99 -1.31 10.20
N SER A 62 -16.62 -0.40 9.34
CA SER A 62 -15.53 0.54 9.59
C SER A 62 -15.89 1.94 9.11
N VAL A 63 -15.29 2.94 9.73
CA VAL A 63 -15.40 4.32 9.26
C VAL A 63 -14.70 4.43 7.91
N LYS A 64 -15.36 5.06 6.93
CA LYS A 64 -14.75 5.36 5.64
C LYS A 64 -13.94 6.65 5.79
N SER A 65 -12.64 6.56 5.62
CA SER A 65 -11.75 7.71 5.47
C SER A 65 -11.68 8.18 4.01
N ILE A 66 -11.29 9.44 3.81
CA ILE A 66 -11.09 10.05 2.49
C ILE A 66 -9.62 10.48 2.41
N GLY A 67 -8.78 9.56 2.01
CA GLY A 67 -7.34 9.77 1.86
C GLY A 67 -6.85 9.42 0.46
N SER A 68 -5.58 9.71 0.20
CA SER A 68 -4.91 9.27 -1.01
C SER A 68 -4.51 7.81 -0.87
N LEU A 69 -4.88 6.98 -1.86
CA LEU A 69 -4.66 5.54 -1.82
C LEU A 69 -3.23 5.18 -2.20
N TYR A 70 -2.55 4.43 -1.33
CA TYR A 70 -1.19 3.96 -1.54
C TYR A 70 -1.04 2.48 -1.16
N TYR A 71 -0.15 1.78 -1.86
CA TYR A 71 0.52 0.62 -1.28
C TYR A 71 1.77 1.09 -0.53
N LEU A 72 2.00 0.56 0.66
CA LEU A 72 3.29 0.62 1.33
C LEU A 72 3.97 -0.72 1.11
N PHE A 73 5.00 -0.73 0.27
CA PHE A 73 5.77 -1.92 -0.06
C PHE A 73 7.14 -1.87 0.61
N LEU A 74 7.38 -2.80 1.51
CA LEU A 74 8.64 -3.01 2.21
C LEU A 74 9.39 -4.13 1.50
N THR A 75 10.55 -3.82 0.91
CA THR A 75 11.27 -4.77 0.05
C THR A 75 12.78 -4.54 0.07
N ILE A 76 13.51 -5.53 -0.42
CA ILE A 76 14.95 -5.45 -0.69
C ILE A 76 15.16 -5.47 -2.21
N ILE A 77 15.90 -4.48 -2.72
CA ILE A 77 16.33 -4.39 -4.11
C ILE A 77 17.83 -4.15 -4.10
N ASP A 78 18.60 -4.96 -4.81
CA ASP A 78 20.08 -4.89 -4.85
C ASP A 78 20.72 -4.82 -3.46
N GLY A 79 20.22 -5.62 -2.52
CA GLY A 79 20.72 -5.69 -1.14
C GLY A 79 20.35 -4.49 -0.26
N ARG A 80 19.55 -3.53 -0.75
CA ARG A 80 19.12 -2.34 -0.01
C ARG A 80 17.66 -2.43 0.37
N LYS A 81 17.33 -2.05 1.61
CA LYS A 81 15.98 -1.99 2.13
C LYS A 81 15.27 -0.73 1.64
N TYR A 82 14.04 -0.90 1.18
CA TYR A 82 13.18 0.19 0.72
C TYR A 82 11.82 0.13 1.39
N SER A 83 11.33 1.28 1.86
CA SER A 83 9.94 1.51 2.21
C SER A 83 9.33 2.38 1.12
N LEU A 84 8.51 1.82 0.26
CA LEU A 84 8.02 2.45 -0.96
C LEU A 84 6.51 2.74 -0.84
N PHE A 85 6.14 4.02 -0.87
CA PHE A 85 4.76 4.42 -1.13
C PHE A 85 4.52 4.43 -2.63
N ILE A 86 3.62 3.56 -3.09
CA ILE A 86 3.24 3.42 -4.50
C ILE A 86 1.82 3.93 -4.65
N ASP A 87 1.66 5.04 -5.38
CA ASP A 87 0.35 5.63 -5.68
C ASP A 87 -0.53 4.60 -6.43
N LYS A 88 -1.75 4.39 -5.99
CA LYS A 88 -2.70 3.48 -6.67
C LYS A 88 -3.38 4.11 -7.87
N LYS A 89 -3.03 5.35 -8.18
CA LYS A 89 -3.51 6.09 -9.34
C LYS A 89 -2.35 6.46 -10.24
N ILE A 90 -2.46 6.11 -11.51
CA ILE A 90 -1.54 6.59 -12.56
C ILE A 90 -2.13 7.90 -13.09
N LYS A 91 -1.37 9.00 -12.96
CA LYS A 91 -1.79 10.29 -13.50
C LYS A 91 -1.78 10.28 -15.02
N GLU A 92 -2.70 11.03 -15.60
CA GLU A 92 -2.76 11.23 -17.05
C GLU A 92 -1.42 11.70 -17.62
N GLY A 93 -1.01 11.16 -18.77
CA GLY A 93 0.28 11.42 -19.38
C GLY A 93 1.47 10.70 -18.76
N HIS A 94 1.27 9.87 -17.73
CA HIS A 94 2.34 9.10 -17.09
C HIS A 94 2.18 7.61 -17.37
N LYS A 95 3.30 6.93 -17.66
CA LYS A 95 3.34 5.48 -17.88
C LYS A 95 3.26 4.71 -16.57
N PHE A 96 3.80 5.25 -15.48
CA PHE A 96 3.93 4.60 -14.19
C PHE A 96 3.31 5.44 -13.07
N PRO A 97 2.87 4.81 -11.98
CA PRO A 97 2.44 5.52 -10.79
C PRO A 97 3.61 6.30 -10.18
N ARG A 98 3.30 7.24 -9.31
CA ARG A 98 4.30 7.87 -8.45
C ARG A 98 4.78 6.84 -7.43
N ILE A 99 6.10 6.73 -7.27
CA ILE A 99 6.74 5.86 -6.28
C ILE A 99 7.68 6.71 -5.44
N ILE A 100 7.47 6.70 -4.13
CA ILE A 100 8.20 7.53 -3.17
C ILE A 100 8.86 6.61 -2.15
N SER A 101 10.18 6.71 -2.02
CA SER A 101 10.95 6.03 -0.98
C SER A 101 11.03 6.90 0.26
N VAL A 102 10.60 6.36 1.40
CA VAL A 102 10.68 6.99 2.72
C VAL A 102 11.47 6.07 3.64
N ILE A 103 12.26 6.64 4.54
CA ILE A 103 12.99 5.83 5.52
C ILE A 103 12.10 5.60 6.73
N TYR A 104 11.68 4.35 6.93
CA TYR A 104 11.00 3.89 8.14
C TYR A 104 11.84 2.81 8.84
N ARG A 105 11.71 2.76 10.16
CA ARG A 105 12.33 1.73 11.00
C ARG A 105 11.28 0.65 11.26
N PHE A 106 11.41 -0.45 10.57
CA PHE A 106 10.70 -1.69 10.81
C PHE A 106 11.70 -2.79 11.17
N ASP A 107 11.21 -3.88 11.73
CA ASP A 107 11.98 -5.11 11.86
C ASP A 107 12.49 -5.56 10.48
N ASP A 108 13.72 -6.07 10.44
CA ASP A 108 14.38 -6.46 9.20
C ASP A 108 13.61 -7.50 8.40
N SER A 109 12.92 -8.40 9.08
CA SER A 109 12.15 -9.48 8.47
C SER A 109 10.99 -8.98 7.60
N VAL A 110 10.40 -7.81 7.93
CA VAL A 110 9.29 -7.24 7.15
C VAL A 110 9.74 -6.77 5.77
N PHE A 111 11.03 -6.49 5.56
CA PHE A 111 11.56 -6.11 4.25
C PHE A 111 11.70 -7.29 3.28
N ASN A 112 11.42 -8.50 3.70
CA ASN A 112 11.31 -9.67 2.83
C ASN A 112 9.98 -9.68 2.07
N ASP A 113 9.67 -8.58 1.38
CA ASP A 113 8.45 -8.37 0.59
C ASP A 113 7.16 -8.39 1.42
N THR A 114 6.84 -7.24 2.02
CA THR A 114 5.57 -7.01 2.72
C THR A 114 4.81 -5.87 2.06
N VAL A 115 3.51 -6.04 1.80
CA VAL A 115 2.65 -5.02 1.16
C VAL A 115 1.43 -4.76 2.01
N PHE A 116 1.32 -3.51 2.47
CA PHE A 116 0.12 -2.97 3.07
C PHE A 116 -0.68 -2.18 2.02
N ASP A 117 -2.00 -2.35 2.02
CA ASP A 117 -2.93 -1.51 1.27
C ASP A 117 -3.59 -0.53 2.23
N GLY A 118 -3.49 0.75 1.93
CA GLY A 118 -4.00 1.77 2.82
C GLY A 118 -4.20 3.12 2.15
N GLU A 119 -4.46 4.09 2.98
CA GLU A 119 -4.65 5.47 2.55
C GLU A 119 -3.94 6.45 3.47
N LEU A 120 -3.45 7.49 2.86
CA LEU A 120 -2.74 8.57 3.50
C LEU A 120 -3.67 9.77 3.63
N LEU A 121 -3.84 10.25 4.85
CA LEU A 121 -4.69 11.39 5.18
C LEU A 121 -4.05 12.24 6.29
N ARG A 122 -4.68 13.36 6.60
CA ARG A 122 -4.38 14.16 7.78
C ARG A 122 -5.48 14.02 8.81
N ASP A 123 -5.09 14.01 10.09
CA ASP A 123 -6.03 14.11 11.21
C ASP A 123 -6.45 15.57 11.47
N GLU A 124 -7.26 15.78 12.50
CA GLU A 124 -7.76 17.09 12.91
C GLU A 124 -6.63 18.03 13.37
N ASP A 125 -5.52 17.49 13.85
CA ASP A 125 -4.33 18.23 14.30
C ASP A 125 -3.30 18.42 13.17
N ASP A 126 -3.70 18.17 11.91
CA ASP A 126 -2.86 18.28 10.70
C ASP A 126 -1.67 17.29 10.64
N ASN A 127 -1.71 16.20 11.45
CA ASN A 127 -0.71 15.16 11.41
C ASN A 127 -0.99 14.19 10.25
N TRP A 128 0.07 13.70 9.61
CA TRP A 128 -0.05 12.69 8.58
C TRP A 128 -0.22 11.30 9.19
N LEU A 129 -1.29 10.62 8.76
CA LEU A 129 -1.60 9.25 9.13
C LEU A 129 -1.63 8.37 7.88
N TYR A 130 -1.05 7.17 7.97
CA TYR A 130 -1.26 6.12 7.00
C TYR A 130 -2.14 5.04 7.61
N ILE A 131 -3.41 4.99 7.18
CA ILE A 131 -4.38 3.99 7.65
C ILE A 131 -4.20 2.73 6.83
N ILE A 132 -3.82 1.64 7.50
CA ILE A 132 -3.69 0.33 6.88
C ILE A 132 -5.08 -0.33 6.84
N ASN A 133 -5.60 -0.48 5.62
CA ASN A 133 -6.91 -1.10 5.38
C ASN A 133 -6.81 -2.60 5.14
N ASN A 134 -5.66 -3.09 4.66
CA ASN A 134 -5.47 -4.50 4.30
C ASN A 134 -3.98 -4.89 4.31
N LEU A 135 -3.73 -6.17 4.57
CA LEU A 135 -2.44 -6.82 4.36
C LEU A 135 -2.55 -7.73 3.14
N LEU A 136 -1.81 -7.43 2.08
CA LEU A 136 -1.83 -8.19 0.84
C LEU A 136 -0.75 -9.25 0.78
N LEU A 137 0.44 -8.91 1.30
CA LEU A 137 1.64 -9.73 1.28
C LEU A 137 2.39 -9.55 2.60
N TYR A 138 2.89 -10.63 3.18
CA TYR A 138 3.73 -10.60 4.36
C TYR A 138 4.89 -11.57 4.20
N GLN A 139 6.11 -11.05 4.22
CA GLN A 139 7.35 -11.83 4.06
C GLN A 139 7.31 -12.79 2.85
N GLY A 140 6.81 -12.29 1.69
CA GLY A 140 6.68 -13.07 0.46
C GLY A 140 5.46 -13.99 0.39
N GLU A 141 4.67 -14.13 1.47
CA GLU A 141 3.46 -14.94 1.49
C GLU A 141 2.21 -14.11 1.19
N LEU A 142 1.39 -14.54 0.23
CA LEU A 142 0.13 -13.90 -0.12
C LEU A 142 -0.95 -14.14 0.94
N TYR A 143 -1.56 -13.07 1.42
CA TYR A 143 -2.64 -13.12 2.42
C TYR A 143 -4.05 -13.16 1.82
N LYS A 144 -4.20 -13.60 0.56
CA LYS A 144 -5.50 -13.64 -0.14
C LYS A 144 -6.55 -14.47 0.59
N ASN A 145 -6.16 -15.61 1.14
CA ASN A 145 -7.07 -16.58 1.78
C ASN A 145 -7.35 -16.27 3.25
N LYS A 146 -6.77 -15.23 3.81
CA LYS A 146 -7.04 -14.80 5.19
C LYS A 146 -8.21 -13.82 5.21
N ASN A 147 -9.08 -13.95 6.22
CA ASN A 147 -10.13 -12.96 6.42
C ASN A 147 -9.56 -11.64 6.98
N ILE A 148 -10.37 -10.58 6.96
CA ILE A 148 -9.90 -9.24 7.35
C ILE A 148 -9.45 -9.17 8.82
N VAL A 149 -10.07 -9.91 9.74
CA VAL A 149 -9.69 -9.96 11.16
C VAL A 149 -8.29 -10.54 11.32
N GLN A 150 -8.02 -11.65 10.62
CA GLN A 150 -6.69 -12.28 10.62
C GLN A 150 -5.61 -11.36 10.04
N LYS A 151 -5.94 -10.63 8.97
CA LYS A 151 -5.04 -9.67 8.34
C LYS A 151 -4.71 -8.50 9.27
N LEU A 152 -5.74 -7.89 9.87
CA LEU A 152 -5.54 -6.77 10.80
C LEU A 152 -4.83 -7.24 12.08
N GLY A 153 -5.17 -8.42 12.62
CA GLY A 153 -4.44 -9.01 13.73
C GLY A 153 -2.95 -9.19 13.44
N LYS A 154 -2.60 -9.57 12.19
CA LYS A 154 -1.19 -9.65 11.77
C LYS A 154 -0.54 -8.27 11.65
N VAL A 155 -1.26 -7.27 11.14
CA VAL A 155 -0.78 -5.88 11.11
C VAL A 155 -0.42 -5.39 12.51
N TYR A 156 -1.28 -5.63 13.51
CA TYR A 156 -1.01 -5.29 14.91
C TYR A 156 0.25 -5.95 15.49
N GLN A 157 0.59 -7.14 15.02
CA GLN A 157 1.83 -7.83 15.46
C GLN A 157 3.09 -7.26 14.79
N ILE A 158 2.95 -6.60 13.64
CA ILE A 158 4.05 -6.03 12.87
C ILE A 158 4.39 -4.61 13.36
N LEU A 159 3.39 -3.84 13.79
CA LEU A 159 3.52 -2.44 14.27
C LEU A 159 3.87 -2.37 15.74
#